data_73c76310b7838574a557061fe0ec01de
#
_entry.id   73c76310b7838574a557061fe0ec01de
#
_cell.length_a   1.000
_cell.length_b   1.000
_cell.length_c   1.000
_cell.angle_alpha   90.00
_cell.angle_beta   90.00
_cell.angle_gamma   90.00
#
_symmetry.space_group_name_H-M   'P 1'
#
loop_
_entity.id
_entity.type
_entity.pdbx_description
1 polymer ?
#
loop_
_entity_poly.entity_id
_entity_poly.type
_entity_poly.pdbx_seq_one_letter_code
_entity_poly.pdbx_strand_id
1 'polypeptide(L)'
;IAKRAEHLINDGDTLMVDASTTCLALLRYLKDKKDLTIITNSIRLINEFVNSDFKIISTGGELRAHSYALVGTTACETIKKYYVDMAIISCKALDMKKGLMESNEPESIIKRQMIEQAQKSILLADSTKFDKTAFTKTCDLAQIDTIVTDKEPNIEWFDYIKENDIKLIY
;
A
#
# COMPACT_ATOMS: atom_id res chain seq x y z
N ILE A 1 9.40 1.87 -9.65
CA ILE A 1 8.06 1.82 -9.03
C ILE A 1 7.76 3.15 -8.34
N ALA A 2 8.47 3.50 -7.26
CA ALA A 2 8.20 4.70 -6.46
C ALA A 2 8.11 6.00 -7.30
N LYS A 3 9.11 6.26 -8.16
CA LYS A 3 9.11 7.43 -9.04
C LYS A 3 7.93 7.47 -10.02
N ARG A 4 7.43 6.31 -10.46
CA ARG A 4 6.25 6.24 -11.33
C ARG A 4 4.96 6.50 -10.56
N ALA A 5 4.89 6.02 -9.32
CA ALA A 5 3.72 6.22 -8.46
C ALA A 5 3.57 7.67 -7.97
N GLU A 6 4.65 8.46 -7.91
CA GLU A 6 4.65 9.86 -7.50
C GLU A 6 3.59 10.69 -8.23
N HIS A 7 3.43 10.45 -9.54
CA HIS A 7 2.50 11.20 -10.38
C HIS A 7 1.01 10.93 -10.10
N LEU A 8 0.72 9.91 -9.27
CA LEU A 8 -0.64 9.60 -8.86
C LEU A 8 -1.09 10.46 -7.66
N ILE A 9 -0.16 11.09 -6.95
CA ILE A 9 -0.40 11.82 -5.72
C ILE A 9 -0.40 13.33 -6.00
N ASN A 10 -1.40 14.04 -5.50
CA ASN A 10 -1.54 15.48 -5.63
C ASN A 10 -1.36 16.17 -4.28
N ASP A 11 -1.12 17.49 -4.32
CA ASP A 11 -1.14 18.31 -3.11
C ASP A 11 -2.52 18.23 -2.44
N GLY A 12 -2.54 18.15 -1.13
CA GLY A 12 -3.75 18.06 -0.34
C GLY A 12 -4.32 16.65 -0.17
N ASP A 13 -3.79 15.64 -0.88
CA ASP A 13 -4.29 14.27 -0.77
C ASP A 13 -4.14 13.69 0.65
N THR A 14 -5.10 12.86 1.01
CA THR A 14 -5.06 12.03 2.23
C THR A 14 -4.71 10.59 1.87
N LEU A 15 -3.70 10.04 2.53
CA LEU A 15 -3.12 8.75 2.19
C LEU A 15 -3.12 7.80 3.39
N MET A 16 -3.47 6.54 3.18
CA MET A 16 -3.05 5.43 4.04
C MET A 16 -1.86 4.72 3.42
N VAL A 17 -0.77 4.57 4.17
CA VAL A 17 0.49 4.03 3.66
C VAL A 17 0.98 2.89 4.56
N ASP A 18 1.18 1.72 3.98
CA ASP A 18 1.61 0.53 4.71
C ASP A 18 3.10 0.57 5.12
N ALA A 19 3.52 -0.39 5.94
CA ALA A 19 4.88 -0.46 6.48
C ALA A 19 5.93 -1.04 5.51
N SER A 20 5.61 -1.22 4.22
CA SER A 20 6.54 -1.76 3.25
C SER A 20 7.66 -0.79 2.88
N THR A 21 8.81 -1.34 2.50
CA THR A 21 9.95 -0.55 2.03
C THR A 21 9.68 0.14 0.69
N THR A 22 8.81 -0.43 -0.14
CA THR A 22 8.42 0.17 -1.43
C THR A 22 7.56 1.41 -1.22
N CYS A 23 6.61 1.35 -0.28
CA CYS A 23 5.79 2.50 0.09
C CYS A 23 6.61 3.60 0.77
N LEU A 24 7.55 3.22 1.65
CA LEU A 24 8.50 4.18 2.23
C LEU A 24 9.33 4.89 1.15
N ALA A 25 9.78 4.14 0.12
CA ALA A 25 10.52 4.72 -1.00
C ALA A 25 9.69 5.73 -1.80
N LEU A 26 8.37 5.52 -1.96
CA LEU A 26 7.50 6.48 -2.63
C LEU A 26 7.46 7.82 -1.88
N LEU A 27 7.33 7.81 -0.55
CA LEU A 27 7.26 9.05 0.21
C LEU A 27 8.50 9.95 0.07
N ARG A 28 9.66 9.37 -0.24
CA ARG A 28 10.87 10.14 -0.52
C ARG A 28 10.76 11.00 -1.78
N TYR A 29 9.92 10.60 -2.75
CA TYR A 29 9.62 11.36 -3.95
C TYR A 29 8.51 12.39 -3.74
N LEU A 30 7.76 12.32 -2.64
CA LEU A 30 6.66 13.24 -2.34
C LEU A 30 7.07 14.46 -1.51
N LYS A 31 8.36 14.65 -1.22
CA LYS A 31 8.85 15.72 -0.32
C LYS A 31 8.46 17.13 -0.75
N ASP A 32 8.27 17.34 -2.04
CA ASP A 32 7.87 18.64 -2.60
C ASP A 32 6.35 18.84 -2.66
N LYS A 33 5.56 17.79 -2.32
CA LYS A 33 4.11 17.85 -2.24
C LYS A 33 3.67 18.56 -0.97
N LYS A 34 2.60 19.36 -1.08
CA LYS A 34 2.09 20.20 0.00
C LYS A 34 0.82 19.60 0.61
N ASP A 35 0.62 19.91 1.87
CA ASP A 35 -0.63 19.63 2.60
C ASP A 35 -1.05 18.13 2.62
N LEU A 36 -0.10 17.21 2.45
CA LEU A 36 -0.37 15.77 2.55
C LEU A 36 -0.69 15.35 3.98
N THR A 37 -1.76 14.59 4.14
CA THR A 37 -2.06 13.87 5.38
C THR A 37 -1.82 12.38 5.19
N ILE A 38 -0.95 11.79 6.02
CA ILE A 38 -0.52 10.39 5.90
C ILE A 38 -0.89 9.63 7.16
N ILE A 39 -1.73 8.62 7.02
CA ILE A 39 -2.04 7.66 8.07
C ILE A 39 -1.21 6.41 7.83
N THR A 40 -0.42 5.99 8.80
CA THR A 40 0.50 4.87 8.59
C THR A 40 0.68 4.01 9.83
N ASN A 41 0.90 2.72 9.59
CA ASN A 41 1.33 1.75 10.58
C ASN A 41 2.86 1.51 10.56
N SER A 42 3.62 2.32 9.83
CA SER A 42 5.07 2.17 9.66
C SER A 42 5.87 3.00 10.64
N ILE A 43 6.56 2.36 11.58
CA ILE A 43 7.51 3.05 12.48
C ILE A 43 8.66 3.67 11.69
N ARG A 44 9.14 3.00 10.63
CA ARG A 44 10.22 3.54 9.79
C ARG A 44 9.81 4.83 9.10
N LEU A 45 8.58 4.88 8.55
CA LEU A 45 8.04 6.06 7.92
C LEU A 45 7.91 7.20 8.90
N ILE A 46 7.30 6.97 10.07
CA ILE A 46 7.14 7.98 11.11
C ILE A 46 8.50 8.55 11.51
N ASN A 47 9.49 7.70 11.74
CA ASN A 47 10.84 8.15 12.14
C ASN A 47 11.55 8.94 11.04
N GLU A 48 11.44 8.51 9.76
CA GLU A 48 12.13 9.18 8.65
C GLU A 48 11.53 10.55 8.33
N PHE A 49 10.22 10.70 8.48
CA PHE A 49 9.48 11.91 8.10
C PHE A 49 9.01 12.76 9.28
N VAL A 50 9.54 12.53 10.49
CA VAL A 50 9.17 13.30 11.70
C VAL A 50 9.40 14.81 11.57
N ASN A 51 10.35 15.24 10.74
CA ASN A 51 10.65 16.64 10.46
C ASN A 51 10.18 17.12 9.08
N SER A 52 9.29 16.39 8.42
CA SER A 52 8.69 16.80 7.15
C SER A 52 7.47 17.70 7.38
N ASP A 53 7.00 18.34 6.32
CA ASP A 53 5.76 19.13 6.32
C ASP A 53 4.50 18.24 6.23
N PHE A 54 4.65 16.92 6.19
CA PHE A 54 3.53 15.98 6.17
C PHE A 54 2.82 15.94 7.52
N LYS A 55 1.49 15.99 7.50
CA LYS A 55 0.70 15.65 8.67
C LYS A 55 0.66 14.13 8.81
N ILE A 56 1.42 13.57 9.75
CA ILE A 56 1.50 12.13 9.97
C ILE A 56 0.63 11.72 11.15
N ILE A 57 -0.21 10.72 10.91
CA ILE A 57 -1.06 10.06 11.93
C ILE A 57 -0.60 8.61 12.04
N SER A 58 -0.10 8.23 13.22
CA SER A 58 0.21 6.83 13.53
C SER A 58 -1.07 6.04 13.81
N THR A 59 -1.18 4.81 13.31
CA THR A 59 -2.28 3.92 13.67
C THR A 59 -2.24 3.48 15.14
N GLY A 60 -1.07 3.58 15.80
CA GLY A 60 -0.87 2.91 17.07
C GLY A 60 -0.96 1.38 16.95
N GLY A 61 -1.03 0.68 18.07
CA GLY A 61 -1.16 -0.77 18.12
C GLY A 61 0.11 -1.49 18.58
N GLU A 62 0.17 -2.79 18.35
CA GLU A 62 1.29 -3.64 18.75
C GLU A 62 2.43 -3.56 17.75
N LEU A 63 3.66 -3.43 18.24
CA LEU A 63 4.84 -3.40 17.38
C LEU A 63 5.24 -4.81 16.94
N ARG A 64 5.14 -5.06 15.64
CA ARG A 64 5.75 -6.21 14.99
C ARG A 64 7.19 -5.85 14.60
N ALA A 65 8.15 -6.20 15.46
CA ALA A 65 9.55 -5.75 15.34
C ALA A 65 10.21 -6.12 13.99
N HIS A 66 9.91 -7.32 13.44
CA HIS A 66 10.52 -7.80 12.19
C HIS A 66 10.26 -6.88 11.00
N SER A 67 9.07 -6.29 10.90
CA SER A 67 8.66 -5.40 9.81
C SER A 67 8.62 -3.91 10.21
N TYR A 68 8.84 -3.59 11.49
CA TYR A 68 8.63 -2.25 12.06
C TYR A 68 7.20 -1.73 11.79
N ALA A 69 6.24 -2.64 11.82
CA ALA A 69 4.84 -2.37 11.57
C ALA A 69 4.03 -2.38 12.88
N LEU A 70 3.11 -1.44 13.01
CA LEU A 70 2.08 -1.45 14.05
C LEU A 70 0.89 -2.26 13.55
N VAL A 71 0.41 -3.20 14.36
CA VAL A 71 -0.66 -4.15 14.02
C VAL A 71 -1.63 -4.31 15.18
N GLY A 72 -2.61 -5.19 15.01
CA GLY A 72 -3.57 -5.54 16.04
C GLY A 72 -4.80 -4.65 16.08
N THR A 73 -5.68 -4.90 17.07
CA THR A 73 -7.01 -4.29 17.15
C THR A 73 -6.97 -2.77 17.17
N THR A 74 -6.08 -2.19 17.99
CA THR A 74 -5.95 -0.73 18.10
C THR A 74 -5.61 -0.08 16.76
N ALA A 75 -4.69 -0.68 15.99
CA ALA A 75 -4.33 -0.17 14.68
C ALA A 75 -5.53 -0.24 13.70
N CYS A 76 -6.25 -1.36 13.69
CA CYS A 76 -7.47 -1.52 12.87
C CYS A 76 -8.56 -0.51 13.25
N GLU A 77 -8.82 -0.31 14.53
CA GLU A 77 -9.82 0.66 15.02
C GLU A 77 -9.43 2.10 14.66
N THR A 78 -8.13 2.42 14.68
CA THR A 78 -7.67 3.75 14.26
C THR A 78 -7.88 3.95 12.75
N ILE A 79 -7.53 2.97 11.91
CA ILE A 79 -7.76 3.02 10.46
C ILE A 79 -9.23 3.26 10.15
N LYS A 80 -10.15 2.56 10.80
CA LYS A 80 -11.60 2.69 10.60
C LYS A 80 -12.19 4.07 10.90
N LYS A 81 -11.47 4.92 11.63
CA LYS A 81 -11.93 6.29 11.93
C LYS A 81 -11.77 7.26 10.76
N TYR A 82 -11.02 6.88 9.73
CA TYR A 82 -10.67 7.74 8.63
C TYR A 82 -11.14 7.15 7.31
N TYR A 83 -11.46 8.03 6.37
CA TYR A 83 -11.69 7.69 4.98
C TYR A 83 -10.77 8.58 4.14
N VAL A 84 -9.94 7.98 3.28
CA VAL A 84 -8.86 8.68 2.59
C VAL A 84 -9.01 8.61 1.06
N ASP A 85 -8.30 9.48 0.36
CA ASP A 85 -8.28 9.47 -1.11
C ASP A 85 -7.60 8.21 -1.65
N MET A 86 -6.49 7.77 -1.03
CA MET A 86 -5.74 6.62 -1.52
C MET A 86 -5.16 5.75 -0.41
N ALA A 87 -5.28 4.43 -0.58
CA ALA A 87 -4.48 3.43 0.13
C ALA A 87 -3.30 3.02 -0.74
N ILE A 88 -2.09 3.19 -0.23
CA ILE A 88 -0.85 2.83 -0.91
C ILE A 88 -0.23 1.65 -0.17
N ILE A 89 -0.24 0.51 -0.81
CA ILE A 89 0.19 -0.75 -0.22
C ILE A 89 1.19 -1.49 -1.11
N SER A 90 1.92 -2.40 -0.51
CA SER A 90 2.70 -3.40 -1.22
C SER A 90 2.29 -4.81 -0.78
N CYS A 91 2.88 -5.84 -1.37
CA CYS A 91 2.54 -7.22 -1.07
C CYS A 91 3.76 -8.14 -1.01
N LYS A 92 3.55 -9.34 -0.49
CA LYS A 92 4.53 -10.42 -0.57
C LYS A 92 4.43 -11.17 -1.90
N ALA A 93 3.21 -11.37 -2.41
CA ALA A 93 2.94 -12.14 -3.61
C ALA A 93 1.63 -11.75 -4.28
N LEU A 94 1.54 -12.00 -5.59
CA LEU A 94 0.37 -11.82 -6.45
C LEU A 94 0.08 -13.09 -7.23
N ASP A 95 -1.15 -13.53 -7.18
CA ASP A 95 -1.66 -14.68 -7.92
C ASP A 95 -3.05 -14.34 -8.49
N MET A 96 -3.30 -14.59 -9.78
CA MET A 96 -4.56 -14.22 -10.44
C MET A 96 -5.79 -14.85 -9.78
N LYS A 97 -5.65 -16.06 -9.24
CA LYS A 97 -6.76 -16.80 -8.61
C LYS A 97 -6.86 -16.53 -7.11
N LYS A 98 -5.72 -16.37 -6.44
CA LYS A 98 -5.66 -16.22 -4.98
C LYS A 98 -5.64 -14.77 -4.53
N GLY A 99 -5.35 -13.83 -5.43
CA GLY A 99 -5.32 -12.40 -5.17
C GLY A 99 -4.01 -11.89 -4.61
N LEU A 100 -4.08 -10.81 -3.88
CA LEU A 100 -2.98 -10.19 -3.15
C LEU A 100 -2.72 -10.95 -1.86
N MET A 101 -1.46 -11.30 -1.61
CA MET A 101 -1.09 -12.18 -0.50
C MET A 101 0.06 -11.62 0.33
N GLU A 102 0.03 -11.97 1.62
CA GLU A 102 1.02 -11.59 2.63
C GLU A 102 1.65 -12.79 3.34
N SER A 103 2.84 -12.55 3.93
CA SER A 103 3.58 -13.55 4.69
C SER A 103 3.01 -13.80 6.09
N ASN A 104 2.14 -12.92 6.59
CA ASN A 104 1.55 -13.02 7.92
C ASN A 104 0.16 -12.37 7.97
N GLU A 105 -0.69 -12.89 8.83
CA GLU A 105 -2.06 -12.43 8.97
C GLU A 105 -2.19 -11.02 9.58
N PRO A 106 -1.44 -10.61 10.62
CA PRO A 106 -1.58 -9.28 11.20
C PRO A 106 -1.37 -8.13 10.19
N GLU A 107 -0.35 -8.21 9.34
CA GLU A 107 -0.12 -7.20 8.30
C GLU A 107 -1.16 -7.27 7.17
N SER A 108 -1.61 -8.49 6.84
CA SER A 108 -2.69 -8.70 5.86
C SER A 108 -3.99 -8.01 6.30
N ILE A 109 -4.37 -8.12 7.57
CA ILE A 109 -5.55 -7.46 8.14
C ILE A 109 -5.44 -5.94 8.04
N ILE A 110 -4.28 -5.37 8.40
CA ILE A 110 -4.05 -3.91 8.31
C ILE A 110 -4.21 -3.42 6.87
N LYS A 111 -3.60 -4.09 5.90
CA LYS A 111 -3.70 -3.70 4.49
C LYS A 111 -5.13 -3.78 3.96
N ARG A 112 -5.86 -4.83 4.32
CA ARG A 112 -7.28 -4.96 3.97
C ARG A 112 -8.10 -3.78 4.50
N GLN A 113 -7.90 -3.42 5.78
CA GLN A 113 -8.59 -2.27 6.38
C GLN A 113 -8.23 -0.95 5.68
N MET A 114 -6.96 -0.76 5.27
CA MET A 114 -6.55 0.42 4.52
C MET A 114 -7.26 0.50 3.15
N ILE A 115 -7.35 -0.62 2.43
CA ILE A 115 -8.07 -0.70 1.14
C ILE A 115 -9.55 -0.35 1.35
N GLU A 116 -10.21 -0.93 2.35
CA GLU A 116 -11.63 -0.71 2.65
C GLU A 116 -11.96 0.74 3.05
N GLN A 117 -10.97 1.49 3.54
CA GLN A 117 -11.11 2.87 4.00
C GLN A 117 -10.56 3.92 3.00
N ALA A 118 -10.38 3.55 1.75
CA ALA A 118 -9.86 4.45 0.72
C ALA A 118 -10.79 4.52 -0.50
N GLN A 119 -10.80 5.67 -1.17
CA GLN A 119 -11.51 5.82 -2.45
C GLN A 119 -10.81 5.04 -3.56
N LYS A 120 -9.47 4.97 -3.50
CA LYS A 120 -8.64 4.25 -4.48
C LYS A 120 -7.56 3.46 -3.77
N SER A 121 -7.25 2.31 -4.32
CA SER A 121 -6.19 1.43 -3.86
C SER A 121 -5.06 1.34 -4.89
N ILE A 122 -3.83 1.64 -4.45
CA ILE A 122 -2.63 1.59 -5.27
C ILE A 122 -1.70 0.52 -4.73
N LEU A 123 -1.45 -0.49 -5.54
CA LEU A 123 -0.50 -1.54 -5.23
C LEU A 123 0.86 -1.25 -5.86
N LEU A 124 1.90 -1.21 -5.05
CA LEU A 124 3.28 -1.10 -5.47
C LEU A 124 3.95 -2.47 -5.39
N ALA A 125 4.15 -3.14 -6.52
CA ALA A 125 4.69 -4.49 -6.55
C ALA A 125 5.75 -4.63 -7.65
N ASP A 126 6.94 -5.12 -7.30
CA ASP A 126 7.94 -5.45 -8.31
C ASP A 126 7.58 -6.75 -9.06
N SER A 127 8.18 -6.92 -10.24
CA SER A 127 7.90 -8.06 -11.14
C SER A 127 8.14 -9.43 -10.51
N THR A 128 8.93 -9.52 -9.44
CA THR A 128 9.20 -10.79 -8.75
C THR A 128 8.05 -11.26 -7.88
N LYS A 129 7.02 -10.43 -7.67
CA LYS A 129 5.84 -10.75 -6.85
C LYS A 129 4.76 -11.48 -7.64
N PHE A 130 4.74 -11.32 -8.95
CA PHE A 130 3.77 -11.95 -9.85
C PHE A 130 3.97 -13.46 -9.91
N ASP A 131 2.89 -14.21 -10.10
CA ASP A 131 2.84 -15.68 -10.14
C ASP A 131 3.45 -16.34 -8.88
N LYS A 132 3.30 -15.68 -7.74
CA LYS A 132 3.74 -16.17 -6.44
C LYS A 132 2.58 -16.29 -5.48
N THR A 133 2.75 -17.17 -4.51
CA THR A 133 1.82 -17.30 -3.39
C THR A 133 2.53 -17.06 -2.07
N ALA A 134 1.78 -16.61 -1.07
CA ALA A 134 2.26 -16.40 0.27
C ALA A 134 1.30 -17.03 1.29
N PHE A 135 1.53 -16.83 2.56
CA PHE A 135 0.84 -17.54 3.63
C PHE A 135 -0.65 -17.19 3.73
N THR A 136 -1.01 -15.91 3.59
CA THR A 136 -2.39 -15.45 3.78
C THR A 136 -2.86 -14.54 2.65
N LYS A 137 -4.13 -14.62 2.32
CA LYS A 137 -4.79 -13.74 1.36
C LYS A 137 -5.19 -12.42 2.04
N THR A 138 -4.80 -11.31 1.43
CA THR A 138 -5.22 -9.98 1.86
C THR A 138 -6.54 -9.58 1.22
N CYS A 139 -6.63 -9.63 -0.11
CA CYS A 139 -7.83 -9.26 -0.85
C CYS A 139 -7.84 -9.90 -2.25
N ASP A 140 -8.96 -9.81 -2.94
CA ASP A 140 -9.04 -10.09 -4.38
C ASP A 140 -8.38 -8.95 -5.17
N LEU A 141 -7.76 -9.29 -6.33
CA LEU A 141 -7.13 -8.28 -7.17
C LEU A 141 -8.11 -7.25 -7.72
N ALA A 142 -9.39 -7.62 -7.89
CA ALA A 142 -10.46 -6.70 -8.27
C ALA A 142 -10.74 -5.57 -7.26
N GLN A 143 -10.16 -5.64 -6.05
CA GLN A 143 -10.22 -4.55 -5.07
C GLN A 143 -9.06 -3.54 -5.22
N ILE A 144 -8.19 -3.74 -6.22
CA ILE A 144 -7.05 -2.87 -6.50
C ILE A 144 -7.33 -2.06 -7.76
N ASP A 145 -7.33 -0.73 -7.65
CA ASP A 145 -7.60 0.16 -8.79
C ASP A 145 -6.36 0.40 -9.67
N THR A 146 -5.17 0.38 -9.06
CA THR A 146 -3.93 0.64 -9.81
C THR A 146 -2.80 -0.27 -9.33
N ILE A 147 -2.10 -0.88 -10.27
CA ILE A 147 -0.85 -1.60 -10.04
C ILE A 147 0.30 -0.81 -10.65
N VAL A 148 1.32 -0.50 -9.84
CA VAL A 148 2.57 0.12 -10.29
C VAL A 148 3.69 -0.88 -10.12
N THR A 149 4.36 -1.21 -11.24
CA THR A 149 5.43 -2.22 -11.26
C THR A 149 6.71 -1.69 -11.95
N ASP A 150 7.78 -2.45 -11.92
CA ASP A 150 9.07 -2.08 -12.51
C ASP A 150 9.21 -2.50 -13.97
N LYS A 151 8.45 -3.51 -14.40
CA LYS A 151 8.50 -4.09 -15.74
C LYS A 151 7.10 -4.40 -16.25
N GLU A 152 6.95 -4.39 -17.56
CA GLU A 152 5.76 -4.91 -18.22
C GLU A 152 5.54 -6.39 -17.82
N PRO A 153 4.36 -6.75 -17.31
CA PRO A 153 4.05 -8.14 -16.99
C PRO A 153 3.86 -8.96 -18.29
N ASN A 154 3.81 -10.28 -18.16
CA ASN A 154 3.51 -11.16 -19.27
C ASN A 154 2.08 -10.92 -19.81
N ILE A 155 1.78 -11.47 -20.99
CA ILE A 155 0.51 -11.25 -21.68
C ILE A 155 -0.70 -11.71 -20.85
N GLU A 156 -0.58 -12.81 -20.10
CA GLU A 156 -1.68 -13.34 -19.27
C GLU A 156 -2.06 -12.35 -18.15
N TRP A 157 -1.06 -11.76 -17.52
CA TRP A 157 -1.27 -10.71 -16.52
C TRP A 157 -1.81 -9.43 -17.13
N PHE A 158 -1.31 -9.06 -18.31
CA PHE A 158 -1.79 -7.87 -19.00
C PHE A 158 -3.28 -7.97 -19.34
N ASP A 159 -3.69 -9.11 -19.89
CA ASP A 159 -5.09 -9.38 -20.23
C ASP A 159 -5.95 -9.43 -18.95
N TYR A 160 -5.51 -10.12 -17.90
CA TYR A 160 -6.20 -10.17 -16.62
C TYR A 160 -6.42 -8.77 -16.01
N ILE A 161 -5.40 -7.93 -15.97
CA ILE A 161 -5.43 -6.57 -15.43
C ILE A 161 -6.44 -5.72 -16.22
N LYS A 162 -6.42 -5.84 -17.55
CA LYS A 162 -7.34 -5.14 -18.44
C LYS A 162 -8.79 -5.60 -18.28
N GLU A 163 -9.03 -6.89 -18.18
CA GLU A 163 -10.39 -7.49 -17.98
C GLU A 163 -11.00 -7.09 -16.64
N ASN A 164 -10.20 -6.79 -15.64
CA ASN A 164 -10.66 -6.36 -14.32
C ASN A 164 -10.62 -4.83 -14.12
N ASP A 165 -10.48 -4.04 -15.19
CA ASP A 165 -10.42 -2.56 -15.17
C ASP A 165 -9.34 -1.99 -14.23
N ILE A 166 -8.27 -2.73 -13.99
CA ILE A 166 -7.15 -2.29 -13.14
C ILE A 166 -6.20 -1.44 -13.99
N LYS A 167 -5.86 -0.25 -13.52
CA LYS A 167 -4.85 0.59 -14.18
C LYS A 167 -3.45 0.01 -13.96
N LEU A 168 -2.69 -0.19 -15.03
CA LEU A 168 -1.30 -0.65 -14.97
C LEU A 168 -0.33 0.48 -15.33
N ILE A 169 0.74 0.63 -14.51
CA ILE A 169 1.84 1.56 -14.72
C ILE A 169 3.17 0.79 -14.58
N TYR A 170 4.01 0.80 -15.63
CA TYR A 170 5.30 0.10 -15.64
C TYR A 170 6.38 0.88 -16.41
#